data_1743ac44050afaae38e9f025e511e7ca
#
_entry.id   1743ac44050afaae38e9f025e511e7ca
#
_cell.length_a   1.000
_cell.length_b   1.000
_cell.length_c   1.000
_cell.angle_alpha   90.00
_cell.angle_beta   90.00
_cell.angle_gamma   90.00
#
_symmetry.space_group_name_H-M   'P 1'
#
loop_
_entity.id
_entity.type
_entity.pdbx_description
1 polymer ?
#
loop_
_entity_poly.entity_id
_entity_poly.type
_entity_poly.pdbx_seq_one_letter_code
_entity_poly.pdbx_strand_id
1 'polypeptide(L)'
;MSFGGRMRVGLSALLLAAVLSLSSCFSVMIPIDGFFGAQSETASSQAASRAVAPPEDPPAVEGLTPLARADYGGLVYLRSQPGADRLVDAYYRLAAGVEKCEESIQLYDGENSVTVDELPMVYACYRSDFPQHFWLGGYSYYHEGEWVSKLEPSYSMRHGEALLQKQQAMEDAAVQLLAGVGDSLSEYERVLRIHDALCGWMTYGDEATGGTYIHTAYGALFNRIAVCDGYARAFQYLLHRAGIRTLMVYGESENPASGESEGHAWTIAYIDGQPYHFDITWDDQDYLSYAYFGLTTARVEEDHSITGNDYTVPVCTADEANYFVRSGGLLAGCDLSAVAALL
;
A
#
# COMPACT_ATOMS: atom_id res chain seq x y z
N MET A 1 29.78 -10.23 36.22
CA MET A 1 28.49 -9.58 36.01
C MET A 1 28.54 -9.03 34.61
N SER A 2 27.95 -9.74 33.67
CA SER A 2 28.01 -9.44 32.22
C SER A 2 26.70 -8.81 31.82
N PHE A 3 26.75 -7.56 31.39
CA PHE A 3 25.62 -6.89 30.74
C PHE A 3 25.72 -7.19 29.25
N GLY A 4 24.78 -7.99 28.77
CA GLY A 4 24.55 -8.19 27.34
C GLY A 4 23.70 -7.05 26.78
N GLY A 5 24.37 -6.06 26.19
CA GLY A 5 23.69 -5.03 25.40
C GLY A 5 23.40 -5.57 24.00
N ARG A 6 22.12 -5.57 23.59
CA ARG A 6 21.75 -5.65 22.18
C ARG A 6 22.13 -4.32 21.53
N MET A 7 23.13 -4.39 20.67
CA MET A 7 23.60 -3.25 19.89
C MET A 7 22.72 -3.17 18.63
N ARG A 8 21.80 -2.24 18.60
CA ARG A 8 21.21 -1.77 17.33
C ARG A 8 22.24 -0.84 16.70
N VAL A 9 22.60 -1.13 15.46
CA VAL A 9 23.65 -0.42 14.75
C VAL A 9 23.08 0.92 14.29
N GLY A 10 23.56 1.98 14.91
CA GLY A 10 23.44 3.31 14.35
C GLY A 10 24.15 3.37 13.00
N LEU A 11 23.53 4.05 12.04
CA LEU A 11 24.11 4.32 10.73
C LEU A 11 25.55 4.85 10.89
N SER A 12 26.51 4.02 10.51
CA SER A 12 27.86 4.48 10.24
C SER A 12 28.09 4.44 8.75
N ALA A 13 28.28 5.62 8.20
CA ALA A 13 28.66 5.86 6.84
C ALA A 13 29.84 5.00 6.40
N LEU A 14 29.70 4.28 5.30
CA LEU A 14 30.79 3.88 4.44
C LEU A 14 30.43 4.15 3.00
N LEU A 15 31.07 5.18 2.45
CA LEU A 15 31.17 5.43 1.03
C LEU A 15 31.64 4.16 0.32
N LEU A 16 30.98 3.70 -0.71
CA LEU A 16 31.59 3.49 -2.03
C LEU A 16 30.54 3.16 -3.09
N ALA A 17 30.68 3.90 -4.19
CA ALA A 17 30.27 3.57 -5.55
C ALA A 17 28.76 3.41 -5.82
N ALA A 18 28.23 4.52 -6.26
CA ALA A 18 27.07 4.57 -7.11
C ALA A 18 27.15 3.57 -8.28
N VAL A 19 26.31 2.57 -8.24
CA VAL A 19 25.68 2.01 -9.42
C VAL A 19 24.20 2.03 -9.12
N LEU A 20 23.52 2.88 -9.85
CA LEU A 20 22.09 3.03 -9.90
C LEU A 20 21.39 1.67 -9.97
N SER A 21 20.85 1.20 -8.86
CA SER A 21 19.72 0.30 -8.85
C SER A 21 18.60 0.99 -8.11
N LEU A 22 18.02 1.97 -8.78
CA LEU A 22 16.69 2.47 -8.50
C LEU A 22 15.71 1.33 -8.78
N SER A 23 15.53 0.44 -7.82
CA SER A 23 14.36 -0.43 -7.73
C SER A 23 13.23 0.29 -6.99
N SER A 24 13.08 1.57 -7.27
CA SER A 24 11.80 2.22 -7.12
C SER A 24 10.82 1.54 -8.07
N CYS A 25 9.58 1.40 -7.67
CA CYS A 25 8.46 0.98 -8.51
C CYS A 25 8.31 1.91 -9.72
N PHE A 26 9.26 1.86 -10.66
CA PHE A 26 9.12 2.51 -11.94
C PHE A 26 8.58 1.49 -12.93
N SER A 27 7.38 1.74 -13.37
CA SER A 27 6.82 1.15 -14.56
C SER A 27 7.79 1.38 -15.70
N VAL A 28 8.42 0.32 -16.20
CA VAL A 28 9.18 0.41 -17.44
C VAL A 28 8.17 0.48 -18.57
N MET A 29 7.89 1.69 -19.03
CA MET A 29 7.14 1.90 -20.26
C MET A 29 8.08 1.60 -21.43
N ILE A 30 7.79 0.56 -22.18
CA ILE A 30 8.43 0.31 -23.48
C ILE A 30 7.35 0.60 -24.53
N PRO A 31 7.37 1.77 -25.18
CA PRO A 31 6.55 1.97 -26.34
C PRO A 31 7.12 1.10 -27.48
N ILE A 32 6.31 0.24 -28.04
CA ILE A 32 6.66 -0.48 -29.26
C ILE A 32 5.94 0.22 -30.41
N ASP A 33 6.63 1.15 -31.05
CA ASP A 33 6.18 1.69 -32.32
C ASP A 33 6.17 0.60 -33.39
N GLY A 34 5.02 0.52 -34.06
CA GLY A 34 4.61 -0.55 -34.91
C GLY A 34 5.50 -0.86 -36.10
N PHE A 35 5.66 -2.14 -36.35
CA PHE A 35 5.90 -2.68 -37.66
C PHE A 35 4.83 -3.73 -37.96
N PHE A 36 3.74 -3.33 -38.63
CA PHE A 36 2.75 -4.26 -39.16
C PHE A 36 2.65 -4.16 -40.68
N GLY A 37 3.12 -5.23 -41.32
CA GLY A 37 2.67 -5.58 -42.66
C GLY A 37 1.19 -6.04 -42.54
N ALA A 38 0.35 -5.43 -43.34
CA ALA A 38 -1.07 -5.71 -43.39
C ALA A 38 -1.33 -7.17 -43.82
N GLN A 39 -2.02 -7.92 -42.96
CA GLN A 39 -2.89 -9.01 -43.37
C GLN A 39 -4.27 -8.77 -42.78
N SER A 40 -5.19 -8.45 -43.69
CA SER A 40 -6.62 -8.32 -43.36
C SER A 40 -7.19 -9.70 -43.17
N GLU A 41 -7.44 -10.11 -41.93
CA GLU A 41 -8.41 -11.16 -41.64
C GLU A 41 -9.63 -10.51 -40.96
N THR A 42 -10.71 -10.43 -41.71
CA THR A 42 -12.03 -10.11 -41.22
C THR A 42 -12.49 -11.24 -40.32
N ALA A 43 -12.19 -11.19 -39.05
CA ALA A 43 -12.83 -12.01 -38.05
C ALA A 43 -14.01 -11.21 -37.47
N SER A 44 -15.20 -11.49 -37.97
CA SER A 44 -16.45 -11.14 -37.31
C SER A 44 -16.49 -11.83 -35.95
N SER A 45 -16.14 -11.14 -34.88
CA SER A 45 -16.45 -11.58 -33.53
C SER A 45 -17.37 -10.56 -32.89
N GLN A 46 -18.65 -10.89 -32.84
CA GLN A 46 -19.55 -10.39 -31.81
C GLN A 46 -19.06 -10.94 -30.46
N ALA A 47 -17.99 -10.37 -29.91
CA ALA A 47 -17.72 -10.48 -28.51
C ALA A 47 -18.62 -9.47 -27.81
N ALA A 48 -19.78 -9.95 -27.32
CA ALA A 48 -20.59 -9.17 -26.41
C ALA A 48 -19.66 -8.72 -25.26
N SER A 49 -19.47 -7.42 -25.11
CA SER A 49 -18.77 -6.79 -24.00
C SER A 49 -19.41 -7.29 -22.70
N ARG A 50 -18.76 -8.27 -22.08
CA ARG A 50 -19.19 -8.76 -20.78
C ARG A 50 -18.48 -7.89 -19.74
N ALA A 51 -19.23 -7.00 -19.09
CA ALA A 51 -18.72 -6.26 -17.94
C ALA A 51 -18.02 -7.26 -16.97
N VAL A 52 -16.78 -6.95 -16.59
CA VAL A 52 -16.04 -7.78 -15.65
C VAL A 52 -16.68 -7.63 -14.29
N ALA A 53 -17.04 -8.75 -13.68
CA ALA A 53 -17.57 -8.74 -12.33
C ALA A 53 -16.51 -8.18 -11.35
N PRO A 54 -16.93 -7.39 -10.34
CA PRO A 54 -16.02 -6.98 -9.29
C PRO A 54 -15.39 -8.20 -8.63
N PRO A 55 -14.12 -8.11 -8.20
CA PRO A 55 -13.48 -9.18 -7.44
C PRO A 55 -14.26 -9.52 -6.17
N GLU A 56 -14.22 -10.77 -5.73
CA GLU A 56 -14.86 -11.21 -4.49
C GLU A 56 -14.25 -10.51 -3.28
N ASP A 57 -15.08 -10.18 -2.28
CA ASP A 57 -14.60 -9.61 -1.02
C ASP A 57 -13.64 -10.58 -0.29
N PRO A 58 -12.67 -10.07 0.49
CA PRO A 58 -11.77 -10.91 1.24
C PRO A 58 -12.52 -11.76 2.27
N PRO A 59 -12.03 -12.98 2.61
CA PRO A 59 -12.66 -13.81 3.61
C PRO A 59 -12.72 -13.10 4.97
N ALA A 60 -13.81 -13.29 5.72
CA ALA A 60 -13.96 -12.70 7.05
C ALA A 60 -12.96 -13.32 8.04
N VAL A 61 -12.46 -12.49 8.96
CA VAL A 61 -11.79 -12.94 10.18
C VAL A 61 -12.82 -13.02 11.29
N GLU A 62 -12.71 -13.97 12.22
CA GLU A 62 -13.68 -14.13 13.30
C GLU A 62 -13.83 -12.82 14.10
N GLY A 63 -15.06 -12.32 14.17
CA GLY A 63 -15.40 -11.09 14.88
C GLY A 63 -15.05 -9.79 14.16
N LEU A 64 -14.62 -9.86 12.87
CA LEU A 64 -14.33 -8.70 12.02
C LEU A 64 -15.09 -8.79 10.71
N THR A 65 -15.68 -7.68 10.31
CA THR A 65 -16.22 -7.47 8.96
C THR A 65 -15.16 -6.79 8.11
N PRO A 66 -14.59 -7.44 7.08
CA PRO A 66 -13.61 -6.81 6.22
C PRO A 66 -14.23 -5.67 5.43
N LEU A 67 -13.39 -4.72 5.02
CA LEU A 67 -13.82 -3.66 4.11
C LEU A 67 -14.28 -4.29 2.79
N ALA A 68 -15.51 -3.96 2.37
CA ALA A 68 -16.00 -4.37 1.07
C ALA A 68 -15.10 -3.79 -0.03
N ARG A 69 -14.75 -4.58 -1.04
CA ARG A 69 -13.87 -4.10 -2.14
C ARG A 69 -14.45 -2.88 -2.87
N ALA A 70 -15.77 -2.74 -2.87
CA ALA A 70 -16.47 -1.57 -3.40
C ALA A 70 -16.08 -0.25 -2.69
N ASP A 71 -15.58 -0.33 -1.46
CA ASP A 71 -15.23 0.81 -0.61
C ASP A 71 -13.71 1.03 -0.50
N TYR A 72 -12.90 0.29 -1.25
CA TYR A 72 -11.46 0.49 -1.31
C TYR A 72 -11.12 1.89 -1.80
N GLY A 73 -10.08 2.50 -1.21
CA GLY A 73 -9.77 3.92 -1.40
C GLY A 73 -9.46 4.30 -2.83
N GLY A 74 -8.65 3.51 -3.53
CA GLY A 74 -8.32 3.72 -4.94
C GLY A 74 -9.53 3.58 -5.85
N LEU A 75 -10.39 2.58 -5.62
CA LEU A 75 -11.64 2.41 -6.38
C LEU A 75 -12.62 3.56 -6.14
N VAL A 76 -12.75 4.02 -4.89
CA VAL A 76 -13.59 5.19 -4.57
C VAL A 76 -13.05 6.44 -5.27
N TYR A 77 -11.74 6.62 -5.29
CA TYR A 77 -11.10 7.70 -6.03
C TYR A 77 -11.42 7.63 -7.54
N LEU A 78 -11.21 6.48 -8.18
CA LEU A 78 -11.51 6.30 -9.62
C LEU A 78 -12.96 6.60 -9.96
N ARG A 79 -13.92 6.23 -9.10
CA ARG A 79 -15.33 6.54 -9.26
C ARG A 79 -15.64 8.04 -9.22
N SER A 80 -14.79 8.85 -8.63
CA SER A 80 -14.93 10.31 -8.58
C SER A 80 -14.34 11.03 -9.80
N GLN A 81 -13.61 10.31 -10.66
CA GLN A 81 -12.92 10.90 -11.80
C GLN A 81 -13.82 11.00 -13.06
N PRO A 82 -13.53 11.94 -13.96
CA PRO A 82 -14.16 11.94 -15.28
C PRO A 82 -13.91 10.61 -16.00
N GLY A 83 -14.94 10.05 -16.62
CA GLY A 83 -14.83 8.76 -17.29
C GLY A 83 -14.74 7.55 -16.34
N ALA A 84 -15.29 7.67 -15.13
CA ALA A 84 -15.27 6.67 -14.09
C ALA A 84 -15.60 5.24 -14.57
N ASP A 85 -16.59 5.07 -15.44
CA ASP A 85 -17.03 3.74 -15.91
C ASP A 85 -15.87 2.97 -16.56
N ARG A 86 -15.09 3.60 -17.44
CA ARG A 86 -13.96 2.96 -18.11
C ARG A 86 -12.74 2.77 -17.21
N LEU A 87 -12.52 3.71 -16.27
CA LEU A 87 -11.44 3.59 -15.27
C LEU A 87 -11.69 2.42 -14.32
N VAL A 88 -12.94 2.28 -13.87
CA VAL A 88 -13.40 1.19 -13.00
C VAL A 88 -13.38 -0.15 -13.73
N ASP A 89 -13.79 -0.20 -15.01
CA ASP A 89 -13.71 -1.42 -15.81
C ASP A 89 -12.25 -1.89 -15.95
N ALA A 90 -11.33 -0.99 -16.28
CA ALA A 90 -9.90 -1.31 -16.36
C ALA A 90 -9.34 -1.79 -15.01
N TYR A 91 -9.70 -1.15 -13.91
CA TYR A 91 -9.33 -1.56 -12.56
C TYR A 91 -9.81 -2.99 -12.24
N TYR A 92 -11.06 -3.33 -12.57
CA TYR A 92 -11.59 -4.68 -12.36
C TYR A 92 -10.91 -5.72 -13.24
N ARG A 93 -10.59 -5.37 -14.50
CA ARG A 93 -9.81 -6.25 -15.39
C ARG A 93 -8.42 -6.52 -14.84
N LEU A 94 -7.74 -5.49 -14.32
CA LEU A 94 -6.46 -5.65 -13.64
C LEU A 94 -6.57 -6.59 -12.44
N ALA A 95 -7.54 -6.35 -11.56
CA ALA A 95 -7.73 -7.18 -10.36
C ALA A 95 -7.99 -8.64 -10.71
N ALA A 96 -8.90 -8.90 -11.66
CA ALA A 96 -9.24 -10.26 -12.09
C ALA A 96 -8.09 -10.97 -12.82
N GLY A 97 -7.34 -10.23 -13.66
CA GLY A 97 -6.23 -10.82 -14.42
C GLY A 97 -5.01 -11.11 -13.55
N VAL A 98 -4.68 -10.21 -12.63
CA VAL A 98 -3.55 -10.44 -11.69
C VAL A 98 -3.85 -11.55 -10.70
N GLU A 99 -5.07 -11.68 -10.21
CA GLU A 99 -5.48 -12.80 -9.35
C GLU A 99 -5.22 -14.15 -10.01
N LYS A 100 -5.42 -14.24 -11.33
CA LYS A 100 -5.18 -15.44 -12.12
C LYS A 100 -3.76 -15.54 -12.68
N CYS A 101 -2.90 -14.56 -12.44
CA CYS A 101 -1.59 -14.41 -13.07
C CYS A 101 -1.66 -14.46 -14.61
N GLU A 102 -2.66 -13.81 -15.21
CA GLU A 102 -2.79 -13.73 -16.66
C GLU A 102 -1.57 -13.05 -17.29
N GLU A 103 -1.06 -13.59 -18.37
CA GLU A 103 0.11 -13.04 -19.07
C GLU A 103 -0.22 -11.75 -19.82
N SER A 104 -1.47 -11.58 -20.21
CA SER A 104 -1.96 -10.44 -20.94
C SER A 104 -3.40 -10.12 -20.52
N ILE A 105 -3.62 -8.93 -20.02
CA ILE A 105 -4.90 -8.43 -19.54
C ILE A 105 -5.45 -7.45 -20.58
N GLN A 106 -6.58 -7.78 -21.19
CA GLN A 106 -7.24 -6.89 -22.17
C GLN A 106 -7.93 -5.75 -21.44
N LEU A 107 -7.58 -4.51 -21.78
CA LEU A 107 -8.18 -3.30 -21.23
C LEU A 107 -9.18 -2.64 -22.18
N TYR A 108 -9.11 -2.97 -23.45
CA TYR A 108 -10.02 -2.49 -24.50
C TYR A 108 -11.05 -3.57 -24.87
N ASP A 109 -12.32 -3.22 -24.84
CA ASP A 109 -13.44 -4.12 -25.13
C ASP A 109 -14.19 -3.77 -26.42
N GLY A 110 -13.65 -2.84 -27.21
CA GLY A 110 -14.26 -2.33 -28.46
C GLY A 110 -14.90 -0.96 -28.31
N GLU A 111 -15.26 -0.53 -27.12
CA GLU A 111 -15.90 0.77 -26.84
C GLU A 111 -15.20 1.53 -25.71
N ASN A 112 -14.71 0.82 -24.71
CA ASN A 112 -14.14 1.41 -23.50
C ASN A 112 -12.67 1.03 -23.36
N SER A 113 -11.85 2.02 -23.08
CA SER A 113 -10.45 1.83 -22.70
C SER A 113 -9.98 3.02 -21.89
N VAL A 114 -8.85 2.83 -21.20
CA VAL A 114 -8.12 3.93 -20.57
C VAL A 114 -7.12 4.51 -21.55
N THR A 115 -6.82 5.77 -21.41
CA THR A 115 -5.75 6.40 -22.18
C THR A 115 -4.39 6.07 -21.57
N VAL A 116 -3.33 6.29 -22.36
CA VAL A 116 -1.95 6.15 -21.88
C VAL A 116 -1.68 7.01 -20.65
N ASP A 117 -2.27 8.21 -20.59
CA ASP A 117 -2.11 9.14 -19.46
C ASP A 117 -2.90 8.73 -18.22
N GLU A 118 -3.99 7.96 -18.39
CA GLU A 118 -4.81 7.49 -17.28
C GLU A 118 -4.36 6.15 -16.70
N LEU A 119 -3.66 5.34 -17.48
CA LEU A 119 -3.22 4.02 -17.04
C LEU A 119 -2.39 4.05 -15.75
N PRO A 120 -1.42 4.96 -15.56
CA PRO A 120 -0.66 5.06 -14.30
C PRO A 120 -1.58 5.28 -13.10
N MET A 121 -2.56 6.17 -13.19
CA MET A 121 -3.52 6.43 -12.12
C MET A 121 -4.35 5.18 -11.78
N VAL A 122 -4.89 4.48 -12.78
CA VAL A 122 -5.67 3.26 -12.57
C VAL A 122 -4.81 2.17 -11.93
N TYR A 123 -3.57 2.01 -12.40
CA TYR A 123 -2.64 1.03 -11.85
C TYR A 123 -2.22 1.36 -10.42
N ALA A 124 -1.96 2.64 -10.11
CA ALA A 124 -1.62 3.09 -8.76
C ALA A 124 -2.78 2.86 -7.78
N CYS A 125 -4.02 3.20 -8.17
CA CYS A 125 -5.21 2.92 -7.38
C CYS A 125 -5.38 1.41 -7.12
N TYR A 126 -5.22 0.59 -8.16
CA TYR A 126 -5.27 -0.86 -8.03
C TYR A 126 -4.16 -1.38 -7.09
N ARG A 127 -2.93 -0.92 -7.24
CA ARG A 127 -1.79 -1.33 -6.39
C ARG A 127 -1.98 -0.91 -4.93
N SER A 128 -2.58 0.24 -4.68
CA SER A 128 -2.96 0.69 -3.33
C SER A 128 -4.00 -0.23 -2.70
N ASP A 129 -5.01 -0.63 -3.46
CA ASP A 129 -6.14 -1.39 -2.94
C ASP A 129 -5.85 -2.89 -2.75
N PHE A 130 -4.84 -3.45 -3.44
CA PHE A 130 -4.48 -4.87 -3.40
C PHE A 130 -3.06 -5.13 -2.87
N PRO A 131 -2.74 -4.74 -1.64
CA PRO A 131 -1.42 -5.00 -1.04
C PRO A 131 -1.10 -6.49 -0.93
N GLN A 132 -2.11 -7.37 -0.94
CA GLN A 132 -1.96 -8.82 -0.94
C GLN A 132 -1.42 -9.40 -2.25
N HIS A 133 -1.43 -8.65 -3.36
CA HIS A 133 -0.88 -9.10 -4.64
C HIS A 133 0.64 -8.91 -4.71
N PHE A 134 1.34 -9.41 -3.71
CA PHE A 134 2.78 -9.25 -3.51
C PHE A 134 3.65 -9.86 -4.63
N TRP A 135 3.07 -10.72 -5.46
CA TRP A 135 3.74 -11.33 -6.61
C TRP A 135 3.74 -10.43 -7.87
N LEU A 136 2.98 -9.34 -7.85
CA LEU A 136 2.93 -8.39 -8.94
C LEU A 136 4.11 -7.43 -8.86
N GLY A 137 4.90 -7.38 -9.94
CA GLY A 137 5.95 -6.39 -10.17
C GLY A 137 5.46 -5.20 -11.00
N GLY A 138 6.20 -4.89 -12.03
CA GLY A 138 5.84 -3.86 -13.01
C GLY A 138 4.89 -4.37 -14.10
N TYR A 139 4.74 -3.57 -15.15
CA TYR A 139 3.97 -3.92 -16.33
C TYR A 139 4.57 -3.29 -17.58
N SER A 140 4.26 -3.87 -18.74
CA SER A 140 4.30 -3.22 -20.04
C SER A 140 2.90 -3.15 -20.61
N TYR A 141 2.66 -2.25 -21.56
CA TYR A 141 1.36 -2.10 -22.18
C TYR A 141 1.46 -1.86 -23.68
N TYR A 142 0.35 -2.12 -24.39
CA TYR A 142 0.21 -1.87 -25.81
C TYR A 142 -0.91 -0.86 -26.03
N HIS A 143 -0.74 0.04 -26.96
CA HIS A 143 -1.70 1.10 -27.25
C HIS A 143 -1.85 1.38 -28.74
N GLU A 144 -3.00 1.93 -29.11
CA GLU A 144 -3.29 2.46 -30.44
C GLU A 144 -3.71 3.93 -30.30
N GLY A 145 -2.88 4.85 -30.81
CA GLY A 145 -3.05 6.27 -30.54
C GLY A 145 -2.96 6.55 -29.03
N GLU A 146 -3.99 7.11 -28.45
CA GLU A 146 -4.06 7.39 -27.00
C GLU A 146 -4.63 6.24 -26.16
N TRP A 147 -5.19 5.18 -26.80
CA TRP A 147 -5.96 4.13 -26.14
C TRP A 147 -5.14 2.90 -25.84
N VAL A 148 -5.13 2.46 -24.59
CA VAL A 148 -4.44 1.25 -24.17
C VAL A 148 -5.27 0.03 -24.54
N SER A 149 -4.72 -0.89 -25.31
CA SER A 149 -5.40 -2.11 -25.74
C SER A 149 -5.25 -3.24 -24.73
N LYS A 150 -4.06 -3.45 -24.21
CA LYS A 150 -3.76 -4.49 -23.21
C LYS A 150 -2.58 -4.11 -22.33
N LEU A 151 -2.50 -4.78 -21.18
CA LEU A 151 -1.39 -4.70 -20.25
C LEU A 151 -0.81 -6.11 -20.05
N GLU A 152 0.51 -6.21 -19.99
CA GLU A 152 1.24 -7.44 -19.69
C GLU A 152 1.96 -7.28 -18.34
N PRO A 153 1.43 -7.87 -17.25
CA PRO A 153 2.04 -7.77 -15.94
C PRO A 153 3.34 -8.56 -15.86
N SER A 154 4.29 -8.05 -15.08
CA SER A 154 5.47 -8.79 -14.66
C SER A 154 5.22 -9.43 -13.29
N TYR A 155 5.40 -10.73 -13.18
CA TYR A 155 5.18 -11.47 -11.94
C TYR A 155 6.49 -12.05 -11.41
N SER A 156 6.75 -11.84 -10.11
CA SER A 156 7.86 -12.49 -9.40
C SER A 156 7.57 -13.98 -9.15
N MET A 157 6.29 -14.37 -9.20
CA MET A 157 5.81 -15.73 -9.02
C MET A 157 4.53 -15.93 -9.83
N ARG A 158 4.36 -17.13 -10.40
CA ARG A 158 3.14 -17.51 -11.14
C ARG A 158 2.18 -18.27 -10.26
N HIS A 159 0.92 -18.32 -10.70
CA HIS A 159 -0.10 -19.11 -10.03
C HIS A 159 0.35 -20.57 -9.88
N GLY A 160 0.16 -21.14 -8.68
CA GLY A 160 0.56 -22.49 -8.34
C GLY A 160 0.68 -22.71 -6.84
N GLU A 161 1.05 -23.92 -6.43
CA GLU A 161 1.13 -24.31 -5.02
C GLU A 161 2.02 -23.38 -4.18
N ALA A 162 3.17 -22.95 -4.71
CA ALA A 162 4.10 -22.06 -4.00
C ALA A 162 3.51 -20.68 -3.73
N LEU A 163 2.70 -20.11 -4.65
CA LEU A 163 2.01 -18.85 -4.44
C LEU A 163 0.91 -19.02 -3.39
N LEU A 164 0.10 -20.09 -3.49
CA LEU A 164 -0.97 -20.37 -2.53
C LEU A 164 -0.43 -20.56 -1.11
N GLN A 165 0.70 -21.26 -0.95
CA GLN A 165 1.36 -21.41 0.36
C GLN A 165 1.81 -20.06 0.95
N LYS A 166 2.33 -19.14 0.12
CA LYS A 166 2.72 -17.82 0.58
C LYS A 166 1.52 -16.93 0.93
N GLN A 167 0.45 -17.00 0.14
CA GLN A 167 -0.80 -16.31 0.44
C GLN A 167 -1.38 -16.81 1.78
N GLN A 168 -1.39 -18.12 1.99
CA GLN A 168 -1.85 -18.71 3.26
C GLN A 168 -0.96 -18.27 4.44
N ALA A 169 0.35 -18.27 4.29
CA ALA A 169 1.27 -17.87 5.34
C ALA A 169 1.10 -16.38 5.72
N MET A 170 0.83 -15.51 4.74
CA MET A 170 0.51 -14.11 4.98
C MET A 170 -0.84 -13.95 5.71
N GLU A 171 -1.83 -14.73 5.32
CA GLU A 171 -3.15 -14.75 5.97
C GLU A 171 -3.05 -15.24 7.41
N ASP A 172 -2.31 -16.31 7.68
CA ASP A 172 -2.10 -16.84 9.03
C ASP A 172 -1.43 -15.81 9.94
N ALA A 173 -0.47 -15.04 9.42
CA ALA A 173 0.15 -13.94 10.14
C ALA A 173 -0.85 -12.80 10.42
N ALA A 174 -1.68 -12.45 9.45
CA ALA A 174 -2.72 -11.42 9.63
C ALA A 174 -3.74 -11.83 10.71
N VAL A 175 -4.18 -13.07 10.71
CA VAL A 175 -5.10 -13.59 11.75
C VAL A 175 -4.48 -13.49 13.15
N GLN A 176 -3.17 -13.76 13.29
CA GLN A 176 -2.47 -13.60 14.56
C GLN A 176 -2.41 -12.12 15.01
N LEU A 177 -2.09 -11.20 14.09
CA LEU A 177 -2.01 -9.77 14.37
C LEU A 177 -3.36 -9.14 14.67
N LEU A 178 -4.43 -9.66 14.08
CA LEU A 178 -5.80 -9.21 14.31
C LEU A 178 -6.45 -9.85 15.53
N ALA A 179 -5.73 -10.71 16.27
CA ALA A 179 -6.27 -11.33 17.48
C ALA A 179 -6.67 -10.25 18.52
N GLY A 180 -7.93 -10.25 18.93
CA GLY A 180 -8.49 -9.27 19.84
C GLY A 180 -8.89 -7.93 19.19
N VAL A 181 -8.73 -7.81 17.87
CA VAL A 181 -9.38 -6.75 17.07
C VAL A 181 -10.77 -7.27 16.65
N GLY A 182 -11.82 -6.48 16.85
CA GLY A 182 -13.18 -6.90 16.53
C GLY A 182 -14.10 -5.72 16.26
N ASP A 183 -15.26 -5.98 15.64
CA ASP A 183 -16.26 -4.95 15.30
C ASP A 183 -16.88 -4.24 16.51
N SER A 184 -16.69 -4.79 17.71
CA SER A 184 -17.08 -4.13 18.96
C SER A 184 -16.19 -2.93 19.34
N LEU A 185 -15.02 -2.82 18.72
CA LEU A 185 -14.11 -1.69 18.88
C LEU A 185 -14.46 -0.58 17.88
N SER A 186 -14.25 0.67 18.29
CA SER A 186 -14.30 1.81 17.37
C SER A 186 -13.24 1.68 16.27
N GLU A 187 -13.41 2.37 15.13
CA GLU A 187 -12.40 2.39 14.06
C GLU A 187 -11.04 2.85 14.59
N TYR A 188 -11.01 3.88 15.42
CA TYR A 188 -9.79 4.35 16.09
C TYR A 188 -9.11 3.24 16.90
N GLU A 189 -9.84 2.52 17.74
CA GLU A 189 -9.27 1.45 18.57
C GLU A 189 -8.76 0.29 17.73
N ARG A 190 -9.43 -0.04 16.62
CA ARG A 190 -8.95 -1.05 15.68
C ARG A 190 -7.63 -0.61 15.02
N VAL A 191 -7.56 0.63 14.53
CA VAL A 191 -6.35 1.20 13.94
C VAL A 191 -5.20 1.23 14.94
N LEU A 192 -5.44 1.68 16.18
CA LEU A 192 -4.43 1.74 17.24
C LEU A 192 -3.88 0.35 17.58
N ARG A 193 -4.74 -0.65 17.75
CA ARG A 193 -4.30 -2.02 18.05
C ARG A 193 -3.50 -2.64 16.91
N ILE A 194 -3.89 -2.38 15.65
CA ILE A 194 -3.17 -2.88 14.49
C ILE A 194 -1.80 -2.20 14.37
N HIS A 195 -1.74 -0.89 14.61
CA HIS A 195 -0.49 -0.13 14.67
C HIS A 195 0.47 -0.74 15.69
N ASP A 196 0.03 -0.88 16.96
CA ASP A 196 0.87 -1.40 18.04
C ASP A 196 1.33 -2.84 17.78
N ALA A 197 0.42 -3.68 17.27
CA ALA A 197 0.74 -5.06 16.93
C ALA A 197 1.79 -5.13 15.81
N LEU A 198 1.67 -4.28 14.79
CA LEU A 198 2.55 -4.30 13.63
C LEU A 198 3.95 -3.79 13.98
N CYS A 199 4.08 -2.68 14.74
CA CYS A 199 5.37 -2.18 15.24
C CYS A 199 6.10 -3.23 16.10
N GLY A 200 5.36 -4.01 16.90
CA GLY A 200 5.93 -5.10 17.70
C GLY A 200 6.25 -6.37 16.91
N TRP A 201 5.75 -6.48 15.67
CA TRP A 201 5.85 -7.70 14.87
C TRP A 201 7.07 -7.77 13.97
N MET A 202 7.46 -6.66 13.39
CA MET A 202 8.46 -6.60 12.32
C MET A 202 9.63 -5.68 12.67
N THR A 203 10.64 -5.67 11.82
CA THR A 203 11.85 -4.86 11.97
C THR A 203 12.20 -4.24 10.64
N TYR A 204 12.62 -2.98 10.64
CA TYR A 204 13.14 -2.32 9.45
C TYR A 204 14.44 -2.98 9.00
N GLY A 205 14.55 -3.27 7.70
CA GLY A 205 15.72 -3.94 7.12
C GLY A 205 15.95 -3.56 5.68
N ASP A 206 16.95 -4.20 5.09
CA ASP A 206 17.35 -4.05 3.70
C ASP A 206 17.21 -5.38 2.93
N GLU A 207 17.51 -5.37 1.62
CA GLU A 207 17.46 -6.57 0.79
C GLU A 207 18.42 -7.68 1.27
N ALA A 208 19.51 -7.33 1.90
CA ALA A 208 20.48 -8.31 2.41
C ALA A 208 19.91 -9.10 3.60
N THR A 209 19.04 -8.47 4.39
CA THR A 209 18.41 -9.06 5.58
C THR A 209 17.01 -9.62 5.32
N GLY A 210 16.20 -8.95 4.51
CA GLY A 210 14.79 -9.30 4.25
C GLY A 210 14.52 -9.96 2.89
N GLY A 211 15.51 -9.96 1.99
CA GLY A 211 15.39 -10.55 0.66
C GLY A 211 14.44 -9.80 -0.27
N THR A 212 14.01 -10.44 -1.35
CA THR A 212 13.26 -9.81 -2.46
C THR A 212 11.84 -9.35 -2.10
N TYR A 213 11.34 -9.68 -0.93
CA TYR A 213 9.96 -9.35 -0.52
C TYR A 213 9.86 -8.17 0.45
N ILE A 214 10.95 -7.46 0.76
CA ILE A 214 10.96 -6.36 1.73
C ILE A 214 10.02 -5.21 1.38
N HIS A 215 9.68 -5.06 0.09
CA HIS A 215 8.75 -4.05 -0.44
C HIS A 215 7.28 -4.51 -0.47
N THR A 216 6.94 -5.58 0.24
CA THR A 216 5.61 -6.21 0.13
C THR A 216 4.99 -6.49 1.48
N ALA A 217 3.65 -6.55 1.51
CA ALA A 217 2.93 -6.99 2.70
C ALA A 217 3.35 -8.41 3.14
N TYR A 218 3.66 -9.31 2.18
CA TYR A 218 4.16 -10.66 2.49
C TYR A 218 5.50 -10.62 3.25
N GLY A 219 6.45 -9.80 2.80
CA GLY A 219 7.75 -9.64 3.48
C GLY A 219 7.57 -9.12 4.91
N ALA A 220 6.75 -8.09 5.08
CA ALA A 220 6.46 -7.51 6.38
C ALA A 220 5.75 -8.51 7.33
N LEU A 221 4.70 -9.17 6.86
CA LEU A 221 3.88 -10.03 7.70
C LEU A 221 4.51 -11.40 7.98
N PHE A 222 5.12 -12.02 6.97
CA PHE A 222 5.67 -13.37 7.09
C PHE A 222 7.17 -13.38 7.44
N ASN A 223 8.01 -12.64 6.67
CA ASN A 223 9.45 -12.57 6.95
C ASN A 223 9.76 -11.66 8.15
N ARG A 224 8.84 -10.76 8.51
CA ARG A 224 8.98 -9.78 9.59
C ARG A 224 10.12 -8.79 9.38
N ILE A 225 10.51 -8.57 8.14
CA ILE A 225 11.52 -7.59 7.73
C ILE A 225 11.00 -6.88 6.49
N ALA A 226 10.97 -5.55 6.54
CA ALA A 226 10.50 -4.73 5.45
C ALA A 226 11.16 -3.34 5.46
N VAL A 227 11.05 -2.62 4.36
CA VAL A 227 11.27 -1.18 4.25
C VAL A 227 9.93 -0.45 4.27
N CYS A 228 9.93 0.87 4.15
CA CYS A 228 8.77 1.74 4.33
C CYS A 228 7.51 1.29 3.55
N ASP A 229 7.63 0.96 2.26
CA ASP A 229 6.47 0.53 1.47
C ASP A 229 5.95 -0.87 1.87
N GLY A 230 6.81 -1.76 2.36
CA GLY A 230 6.39 -3.03 2.96
C GLY A 230 5.61 -2.84 4.26
N TYR A 231 6.06 -1.92 5.13
CA TYR A 231 5.34 -1.48 6.34
C TYR A 231 3.95 -0.94 5.98
N ALA A 232 3.90 0.05 5.09
CA ALA A 232 2.66 0.67 4.67
C ALA A 232 1.67 -0.34 4.06
N ARG A 233 2.15 -1.25 3.20
CA ARG A 233 1.32 -2.30 2.58
C ARG A 233 0.80 -3.31 3.59
N ALA A 234 1.60 -3.70 4.57
CA ALA A 234 1.15 -4.58 5.64
C ALA A 234 0.07 -3.92 6.49
N PHE A 235 0.26 -2.64 6.83
CA PHE A 235 -0.72 -1.87 7.57
C PHE A 235 -2.04 -1.75 6.79
N GLN A 236 -2.00 -1.40 5.50
CA GLN A 236 -3.18 -1.36 4.64
C GLN A 236 -3.91 -2.71 4.60
N TYR A 237 -3.15 -3.81 4.42
CA TYR A 237 -3.74 -5.14 4.38
C TYR A 237 -4.53 -5.47 5.65
N LEU A 238 -3.93 -5.23 6.82
CA LEU A 238 -4.58 -5.47 8.11
C LEU A 238 -5.79 -4.55 8.32
N LEU A 239 -5.67 -3.27 7.93
CA LEU A 239 -6.77 -2.30 8.02
C LEU A 239 -7.95 -2.68 7.13
N HIS A 240 -7.71 -3.15 5.90
CA HIS A 240 -8.77 -3.66 5.02
C HIS A 240 -9.48 -4.88 5.64
N ARG A 241 -8.72 -5.77 6.30
CA ARG A 241 -9.29 -6.92 7.03
C ARG A 241 -10.11 -6.49 8.25
N ALA A 242 -9.83 -5.32 8.80
CA ALA A 242 -10.54 -4.70 9.93
C ALA A 242 -11.63 -3.69 9.50
N GLY A 243 -12.00 -3.65 8.23
CA GLY A 243 -13.06 -2.78 7.73
C GLY A 243 -12.69 -1.31 7.55
N ILE A 244 -11.39 -0.98 7.55
CA ILE A 244 -10.89 0.39 7.46
C ILE A 244 -10.39 0.70 6.06
N ARG A 245 -10.89 1.78 5.47
CA ARG A 245 -10.44 2.28 4.15
C ARG A 245 -9.06 2.92 4.27
N THR A 246 -8.21 2.66 3.26
CA THR A 246 -6.87 3.23 3.20
C THR A 246 -6.52 3.74 1.80
N LEU A 247 -5.45 4.55 1.73
CA LEU A 247 -4.73 4.90 0.52
C LEU A 247 -3.23 4.85 0.80
N MET A 248 -2.45 4.42 -0.18
CA MET A 248 -0.99 4.50 -0.14
C MET A 248 -0.56 5.93 -0.44
N VAL A 249 0.48 6.41 0.22
CA VAL A 249 1.10 7.70 -0.09
C VAL A 249 2.57 7.46 -0.40
N TYR A 250 3.04 8.09 -1.47
CA TYR A 250 4.44 8.13 -1.84
C TYR A 250 4.96 9.55 -1.77
N GLY A 251 6.21 9.69 -1.40
CA GLY A 251 6.86 10.97 -1.29
C GLY A 251 8.31 10.83 -0.89
N GLU A 252 8.80 11.82 -0.21
CA GLU A 252 10.13 11.84 0.38
C GLU A 252 10.01 12.17 1.87
N SER A 253 10.94 11.68 2.68
CA SER A 253 11.08 12.06 4.08
C SER A 253 12.50 12.52 4.36
N GLU A 254 12.67 13.51 5.23
CA GLU A 254 13.97 14.01 5.64
C GLU A 254 14.50 13.11 6.77
N ASN A 255 15.62 12.43 6.50
CA ASN A 255 16.30 11.63 7.53
C ASN A 255 16.81 12.53 8.66
N PRO A 256 16.30 12.41 9.90
CA PRO A 256 16.66 13.31 10.99
C PRO A 256 18.14 13.27 11.37
N ALA A 257 18.84 12.19 11.05
CA ALA A 257 20.25 12.00 11.40
C ALA A 257 21.21 12.60 10.35
N SER A 258 20.85 12.54 9.05
CA SER A 258 21.69 13.03 7.96
C SER A 258 21.21 14.35 7.38
N GLY A 259 19.92 14.69 7.50
CA GLY A 259 19.26 15.80 6.81
C GLY A 259 19.11 15.56 5.30
N GLU A 260 19.30 14.32 4.85
CA GLU A 260 19.12 13.93 3.46
C GLU A 260 17.67 13.50 3.21
N SER A 261 17.13 13.89 2.07
CA SER A 261 15.80 13.45 1.62
C SER A 261 15.92 12.09 0.94
N GLU A 262 15.05 11.16 1.34
CA GLU A 262 14.98 9.81 0.79
C GLU A 262 13.54 9.50 0.36
N GLY A 263 13.39 8.71 -0.72
CA GLY A 263 12.09 8.23 -1.16
C GLY A 263 11.39 7.44 -0.05
N HIS A 264 10.13 7.76 0.23
CA HIS A 264 9.40 7.21 1.34
C HIS A 264 7.96 6.84 0.97
N ALA A 265 7.36 5.95 1.75
CA ALA A 265 5.97 5.53 1.56
C ALA A 265 5.29 5.30 2.90
N TRP A 266 4.04 5.79 3.01
CA TRP A 266 3.23 5.65 4.21
C TRP A 266 1.74 5.50 3.85
N THR A 267 0.86 5.53 4.83
CA THR A 267 -0.56 5.22 4.64
C THR A 267 -1.46 6.37 5.09
N ILE A 268 -2.50 6.65 4.31
CA ILE A 268 -3.69 7.33 4.82
C ILE A 268 -4.72 6.27 5.19
N ALA A 269 -5.28 6.37 6.40
CA ALA A 269 -6.44 5.58 6.82
C ALA A 269 -7.61 6.50 7.15
N TYR A 270 -8.82 6.01 6.90
CA TYR A 270 -10.05 6.73 7.20
C TYR A 270 -10.64 6.23 8.51
N ILE A 271 -10.81 7.15 9.47
CA ILE A 271 -11.45 6.89 10.76
C ILE A 271 -12.69 7.77 10.85
N ASP A 272 -13.85 7.17 11.06
CA ASP A 272 -15.14 7.85 11.11
C ASP A 272 -15.38 8.72 9.85
N GLY A 273 -14.89 8.24 8.70
CA GLY A 273 -15.01 8.91 7.40
C GLY A 273 -14.00 10.03 7.14
N GLN A 274 -13.13 10.38 8.09
CA GLN A 274 -12.08 11.40 7.94
C GLN A 274 -10.72 10.75 7.63
N PRO A 275 -9.94 11.29 6.67
CA PRO A 275 -8.62 10.79 6.36
C PRO A 275 -7.56 11.33 7.34
N TYR A 276 -6.59 10.47 7.70
CA TYR A 276 -5.44 10.79 8.54
C TYR A 276 -4.19 10.10 8.02
N HIS A 277 -3.03 10.73 8.13
CA HIS A 277 -1.75 10.11 7.83
C HIS A 277 -1.26 9.24 8.99
N PHE A 278 -0.64 8.10 8.62
CA PHE A 278 0.00 7.15 9.53
C PHE A 278 1.32 6.71 8.93
N ASP A 279 2.41 6.86 9.65
CA ASP A 279 3.70 6.31 9.25
C ASP A 279 4.22 5.32 10.29
N ILE A 280 3.90 4.05 10.04
CA ILE A 280 4.29 2.96 10.91
C ILE A 280 5.81 2.75 10.93
N THR A 281 6.49 3.12 9.83
CA THR A 281 7.94 3.01 9.74
C THR A 281 8.64 3.93 10.74
N TRP A 282 8.16 5.17 10.83
CA TRP A 282 8.72 6.17 11.73
C TRP A 282 8.22 6.02 13.17
N ASP A 283 7.10 5.34 13.40
CA ASP A 283 6.61 5.00 14.74
C ASP A 283 7.27 3.72 15.30
N ASP A 284 7.85 2.83 14.46
CA ASP A 284 8.59 1.63 14.88
C ASP A 284 10.04 1.97 15.21
N GLN A 285 10.25 2.57 16.38
CA GLN A 285 11.56 2.94 16.91
C GLN A 285 12.08 1.88 17.92
N ASP A 286 13.14 2.21 18.66
CA ASP A 286 13.59 1.41 19.81
C ASP A 286 12.54 1.29 20.92
N TYR A 287 11.55 2.16 20.88
CA TYR A 287 10.32 2.18 21.66
C TYR A 287 9.15 2.42 20.72
N LEU A 288 7.95 1.99 21.12
CA LEU A 288 6.73 2.27 20.38
C LEU A 288 6.44 3.78 20.40
N SER A 289 6.47 4.42 19.26
CA SER A 289 6.13 5.83 19.06
C SER A 289 4.70 5.96 18.52
N TYR A 290 4.13 7.15 18.70
CA TYR A 290 2.87 7.58 18.10
C TYR A 290 3.02 8.97 17.46
N ALA A 291 4.25 9.39 17.17
CA ALA A 291 4.54 10.69 16.62
C ALA A 291 3.92 10.88 15.23
N TYR A 292 3.75 9.78 14.50
CA TYR A 292 3.17 9.73 13.16
C TYR A 292 1.81 9.02 13.11
N PHE A 293 1.13 8.93 14.24
CA PHE A 293 -0.19 8.33 14.35
C PHE A 293 -1.30 9.37 14.20
N GLY A 294 -2.10 9.30 13.14
CA GLY A 294 -3.29 10.12 12.93
C GLY A 294 -3.01 11.59 12.65
N LEU A 295 -2.03 11.87 11.78
CA LEU A 295 -1.59 13.22 11.51
C LEU A 295 -2.45 13.91 10.44
N THR A 296 -2.51 15.25 10.53
CA THR A 296 -2.96 16.10 9.43
C THR A 296 -1.89 16.20 8.34
N THR A 297 -2.28 16.60 7.12
CA THR A 297 -1.31 16.88 6.05
C THR A 297 -0.29 17.94 6.47
N ALA A 298 -0.75 19.02 7.13
CA ALA A 298 0.15 20.09 7.58
C ALA A 298 1.20 19.60 8.60
N ARG A 299 0.88 18.56 9.41
CA ARG A 299 1.84 18.00 10.36
C ARG A 299 2.82 17.04 9.70
N VAL A 300 2.35 16.19 8.80
CA VAL A 300 3.25 15.27 8.11
C VAL A 300 4.22 16.01 7.19
N GLU A 301 3.79 17.12 6.58
CA GLU A 301 4.63 17.95 5.71
C GLU A 301 5.71 18.77 6.45
N GLU A 302 5.84 18.67 7.78
CA GLU A 302 6.96 19.27 8.52
C GLU A 302 8.29 18.57 8.23
N ASP A 303 8.27 17.28 7.86
CA ASP A 303 9.45 16.46 7.58
C ASP A 303 9.25 15.46 6.43
N HIS A 304 8.05 15.43 5.84
CA HIS A 304 7.70 14.66 4.65
C HIS A 304 7.25 15.58 3.52
N SER A 305 7.40 15.13 2.28
CA SER A 305 6.80 15.78 1.12
C SER A 305 5.97 14.77 0.33
N ILE A 306 4.75 15.16 -0.07
CA ILE A 306 3.84 14.30 -0.82
C ILE A 306 4.14 14.47 -2.31
N THR A 307 4.86 13.52 -2.89
CA THR A 307 5.29 13.52 -4.30
C THR A 307 5.15 12.11 -4.89
N GLY A 308 5.20 11.98 -6.22
CA GLY A 308 5.25 10.65 -6.85
C GLY A 308 3.96 9.83 -6.80
N ASN A 309 2.81 10.47 -6.59
CA ASN A 309 1.51 9.80 -6.61
C ASN A 309 0.82 10.02 -7.96
N ASP A 310 0.38 8.94 -8.60
CA ASP A 310 -0.39 8.99 -9.85
C ASP A 310 -1.88 9.33 -9.62
N TYR A 311 -2.27 9.65 -8.39
CA TYR A 311 -3.59 10.12 -7.99
C TYR A 311 -3.48 11.26 -6.98
N THR A 312 -4.54 12.05 -6.86
CA THR A 312 -4.59 13.14 -5.88
C THR A 312 -4.72 12.58 -4.47
N VAL A 313 -3.71 12.80 -3.64
CA VAL A 313 -3.74 12.45 -2.23
C VAL A 313 -4.70 13.40 -1.50
N PRO A 314 -5.65 12.88 -0.69
CA PRO A 314 -6.57 13.73 0.04
C PRO A 314 -5.85 14.58 1.09
N VAL A 315 -6.28 15.83 1.27
CA VAL A 315 -5.79 16.70 2.32
C VAL A 315 -6.46 16.30 3.64
N CYS A 316 -5.66 15.86 4.61
CA CYS A 316 -6.11 15.51 5.96
C CYS A 316 -6.10 16.76 6.83
N THR A 317 -7.27 17.19 7.29
CA THR A 317 -7.43 18.41 8.11
C THR A 317 -7.91 18.15 9.52
N ALA A 318 -8.49 16.97 9.75
CA ALA A 318 -9.00 16.56 11.06
C ALA A 318 -7.84 16.06 11.95
N ASP A 319 -7.88 16.30 13.25
CA ASP A 319 -6.88 15.89 14.22
C ASP A 319 -7.46 15.04 15.39
N GLU A 320 -8.75 14.74 15.36
CA GLU A 320 -9.43 14.00 16.44
C GLU A 320 -8.92 12.56 16.58
N ALA A 321 -8.32 11.98 15.55
CA ALA A 321 -7.67 10.67 15.61
C ALA A 321 -6.16 10.75 15.88
N ASN A 322 -5.59 11.95 16.05
CA ASN A 322 -4.20 12.05 16.49
C ASN A 322 -4.04 11.50 17.91
N TYR A 323 -3.03 10.65 18.12
CA TYR A 323 -2.84 9.98 19.42
C TYR A 323 -2.70 10.96 20.59
N PHE A 324 -1.91 12.02 20.42
CA PHE A 324 -1.65 12.99 21.50
C PHE A 324 -2.83 13.93 21.72
N VAL A 325 -3.57 14.30 20.69
CA VAL A 325 -4.80 15.10 20.82
C VAL A 325 -5.83 14.29 21.61
N ARG A 326 -6.02 13.02 21.25
CA ARG A 326 -7.01 12.15 21.88
C ARG A 326 -6.61 11.73 23.28
N SER A 327 -5.33 11.42 23.53
CA SER A 327 -4.80 11.09 24.86
C SER A 327 -4.63 12.32 25.75
N GLY A 328 -4.38 13.50 25.17
CA GLY A 328 -4.27 14.76 25.90
C GLY A 328 -5.53 15.13 26.67
N GLY A 329 -6.71 14.74 26.17
CA GLY A 329 -7.98 14.84 26.91
C GLY A 329 -8.01 13.94 28.17
N LEU A 330 -7.29 12.82 28.15
CA LEU A 330 -7.12 11.93 29.32
C LEU A 330 -6.00 12.43 30.26
N LEU A 331 -4.96 13.08 29.73
CA LEU A 331 -3.83 13.62 30.49
C LEU A 331 -4.11 15.01 31.07
N ALA A 332 -5.11 15.74 30.58
CA ALA A 332 -5.49 17.06 31.11
C ALA A 332 -5.94 17.02 32.58
N GLY A 333 -6.21 15.84 33.14
CA GLY A 333 -6.46 15.61 34.56
C GLY A 333 -5.28 15.04 35.37
N CYS A 334 -4.15 14.73 34.70
CA CYS A 334 -2.96 14.18 35.34
C CYS A 334 -1.96 15.29 35.68
N ASP A 335 -1.53 15.35 36.93
CA ASP A 335 -0.43 16.24 37.34
C ASP A 335 0.90 15.71 36.78
N LEU A 336 1.29 16.25 35.64
CA LEU A 336 2.56 15.91 34.97
C LEU A 336 3.81 16.34 35.74
N SER A 337 3.65 17.16 36.81
CA SER A 337 4.79 17.55 37.67
C SER A 337 5.37 16.37 38.43
N ALA A 338 4.59 15.33 38.70
CA ALA A 338 5.05 14.09 39.31
C ALA A 338 5.87 13.23 38.38
N VAL A 339 5.63 13.30 37.05
CA VAL A 339 6.39 12.55 36.03
C VAL A 339 7.71 13.25 35.71
N ALA A 340 7.72 14.58 35.65
CA ALA A 340 8.94 15.38 35.45
C ALA A 340 9.94 15.27 36.61
N ALA A 341 9.50 14.85 37.78
CA ALA A 341 10.40 14.61 38.92
C ALA A 341 11.05 13.20 38.92
N LEU A 342 10.67 12.34 37.97
CA LEU A 342 11.21 10.97 37.80
C LEU A 342 12.16 10.83 36.62
N LEU A 343 12.32 11.90 35.82
CA LEU A 343 13.29 12.04 34.73
C LEU A 343 14.45 12.95 35.13
#